data_9461013eb7c4944922bd3fb3ce02a55e
#
_entry.id   9461013eb7c4944922bd3fb3ce02a55e
#
_cell.length_a   1.000
_cell.length_b   1.000
_cell.length_c   1.000
_cell.angle_alpha   90.00
_cell.angle_beta   90.00
_cell.angle_gamma   90.00
#
_symmetry.space_group_name_H-M   'P 1'
#
loop_
_entity.id
_entity.type
_entity.pdbx_description
1 polymer ?
#
loop_
_entity_poly.entity_id
_entity_poly.type
_entity_poly.pdbx_seq_one_letter_code
_entity_poly.pdbx_strand_id
1 'polypeptide(L)'
;VYKRQVTTEQKVTISSEKALWEGHHYVSWDKADGDPNKSFNLIPQEVMTALKPGTILRVYYSIEPTAEYHQMQLATGWWTGLMDKIEFSEDGVYELIITQEVIDKINAEAGFLCVGHGYYVDLVTVQ
;
A
#
# COMPACT_ATOMS: atom_id res chain seq x y z
N VAL A 1 -6.26 -0.39 15.72
CA VAL A 1 -6.42 -0.84 15.89
C VAL A 1 -6.49 -2.05 16.19
N TYR A 2 -6.50 -2.61 16.14
CA TYR A 2 -6.59 -3.77 16.30
C TYR A 2 -6.13 -4.20 17.53
N LYS A 3 -5.78 -3.46 18.32
CA LYS A 3 -5.39 -3.78 19.41
C LYS A 3 -6.29 -4.09 20.33
N ARG A 4 -7.39 -4.07 20.27
CA ARG A 4 -8.27 -4.16 21.16
C ARG A 4 -8.34 -5.47 21.67
N GLN A 5 -9.09 -5.81 22.53
CA GLN A 5 -9.34 -7.01 23.00
C GLN A 5 -9.93 -7.78 22.00
N VAL A 6 -9.41 -8.81 21.58
CA VAL A 6 -9.95 -9.57 20.54
C VAL A 6 -10.28 -10.93 21.00
N THR A 7 -11.24 -11.54 20.36
CA THR A 7 -11.62 -12.90 20.67
C THR A 7 -10.57 -13.82 20.08
N THR A 8 -10.63 -15.08 20.41
CA THR A 8 -9.72 -16.05 19.88
C THR A 8 -9.79 -16.09 18.35
N GLU A 9 -10.99 -16.01 17.81
CA GLU A 9 -11.13 -16.00 16.40
C GLU A 9 -10.48 -14.83 15.76
N GLN A 10 -10.67 -13.65 16.31
CA GLN A 10 -10.06 -12.48 15.79
C GLN A 10 -8.56 -12.55 15.88
N LYS A 11 -8.06 -13.16 16.96
CA LYS A 11 -6.67 -13.29 17.11
C LYS A 11 -6.08 -14.16 16.03
N VAL A 12 -6.72 -15.27 15.69
CA VAL A 12 -6.25 -16.14 14.64
C VAL A 12 -6.24 -15.41 13.31
N THR A 13 -7.30 -14.67 13.01
CA THR A 13 -7.38 -13.91 11.78
C THR A 13 -6.27 -12.89 11.68
N ILE A 14 -6.03 -12.17 12.76
CA ILE A 14 -4.98 -11.19 12.78
C ILE A 14 -3.62 -11.82 12.62
N SER A 15 -3.39 -12.96 13.25
CA SER A 15 -2.10 -13.60 13.19
C SER A 15 -1.80 -14.19 11.81
N SER A 16 -2.81 -14.33 10.93
CA SER A 16 -2.55 -14.81 9.59
C SER A 16 -2.11 -13.68 8.66
N GLU A 17 -2.21 -12.45 9.10
CA GLU A 17 -1.77 -11.30 8.32
C GLU A 17 -0.26 -11.17 8.47
N LYS A 18 0.44 -11.03 7.35
CA LYS A 18 1.89 -11.01 7.37
C LYS A 18 2.39 -9.68 6.85
N ALA A 19 3.27 -9.03 7.59
CA ALA A 19 3.82 -7.75 7.17
C ALA A 19 4.86 -7.94 6.08
N LEU A 20 4.75 -7.16 5.01
CA LEU A 20 5.75 -7.07 3.97
C LEU A 20 6.67 -5.88 4.23
N TRP A 21 6.17 -4.85 4.87
CA TRP A 21 6.93 -3.64 5.15
C TRP A 21 6.28 -2.86 6.29
N GLU A 22 7.07 -2.22 7.10
CA GLU A 22 6.58 -1.40 8.20
C GLU A 22 7.46 -0.17 8.35
N GLY A 23 6.87 0.98 8.61
CA GLY A 23 7.62 2.22 8.79
C GLY A 23 6.69 3.43 8.84
N HIS A 24 7.11 4.52 8.22
CA HIS A 24 6.31 5.76 8.18
C HIS A 24 6.85 6.58 7.01
N HIS A 25 6.48 6.20 5.80
CA HIS A 25 7.06 6.77 4.60
C HIS A 25 6.11 7.78 3.96
N TYR A 26 6.52 9.04 3.92
CA TYR A 26 5.70 10.11 3.33
C TYR A 26 5.63 9.95 1.82
N VAL A 27 4.47 10.22 1.26
CA VAL A 27 4.24 10.11 -0.19
C VAL A 27 3.65 11.39 -0.73
N SER A 28 4.30 11.96 -1.73
CA SER A 28 3.77 13.12 -2.45
C SER A 28 4.32 13.17 -3.85
N TRP A 29 3.42 13.13 -4.84
CA TRP A 29 3.82 13.23 -6.23
C TRP A 29 4.30 14.64 -6.59
N ASP A 30 4.15 15.61 -5.68
CA ASP A 30 4.67 16.97 -5.89
C ASP A 30 6.18 17.05 -5.69
N LYS A 31 6.80 16.02 -5.14
CA LYS A 31 8.24 16.01 -4.95
C LYS A 31 8.96 15.88 -6.28
N ALA A 32 10.22 16.31 -6.29
CA ALA A 32 11.02 16.24 -7.50
C ALA A 32 11.34 14.81 -7.89
N ASP A 33 11.63 14.59 -9.16
CA ASP A 33 12.05 13.28 -9.62
C ASP A 33 13.31 12.88 -8.87
N GLY A 34 13.36 11.64 -8.41
CA GLY A 34 14.49 11.16 -7.62
C GLY A 34 14.34 11.35 -6.13
N ASP A 35 13.34 12.11 -5.69
CA ASP A 35 13.09 12.28 -4.26
C ASP A 35 12.48 10.98 -3.72
N PRO A 36 13.02 10.41 -2.64
CA PRO A 36 12.48 9.14 -2.11
C PRO A 36 11.04 9.23 -1.63
N ASN A 37 10.53 10.45 -1.41
CA ASN A 37 9.15 10.63 -0.96
C ASN A 37 8.19 10.92 -2.12
N LYS A 38 8.66 10.82 -3.36
CA LYS A 38 7.76 11.00 -4.50
C LYS A 38 6.80 9.82 -4.65
N SER A 39 7.20 8.66 -4.20
CA SER A 39 6.36 7.47 -4.18
C SER A 39 6.87 6.53 -3.09
N PHE A 40 6.06 5.53 -2.76
CA PHE A 40 6.52 4.45 -1.90
C PHE A 40 6.91 3.30 -2.83
N ASN A 41 8.17 2.92 -2.83
CA ASN A 41 8.65 1.86 -3.71
C ASN A 41 9.58 0.90 -2.96
N LEU A 42 9.27 0.64 -1.70
CA LEU A 42 10.18 -0.09 -0.82
C LEU A 42 9.91 -1.57 -0.72
N ILE A 43 8.95 -2.10 -1.47
CA ILE A 43 8.71 -3.54 -1.53
C ILE A 43 9.27 -4.04 -2.85
N PRO A 44 10.25 -4.95 -2.83
CA PRO A 44 10.87 -5.43 -4.07
C PRO A 44 9.87 -6.07 -5.02
N GLN A 45 10.10 -5.91 -6.31
CA GLN A 45 9.21 -6.47 -7.34
C GLN A 45 9.04 -7.98 -7.16
N GLU A 46 10.11 -8.69 -6.87
CA GLU A 46 10.04 -10.14 -6.74
C GLU A 46 9.18 -10.58 -5.54
N VAL A 47 9.09 -9.76 -4.52
CA VAL A 47 8.20 -10.08 -3.40
C VAL A 47 6.75 -10.01 -3.86
N MET A 48 6.42 -8.97 -4.64
CA MET A 48 5.06 -8.78 -5.13
C MET A 48 4.66 -9.85 -6.14
N THR A 49 5.57 -10.21 -7.05
CA THR A 49 5.25 -11.18 -8.08
C THR A 49 5.24 -12.61 -7.57
N ALA A 50 5.73 -12.84 -6.36
CA ALA A 50 5.65 -14.15 -5.72
C ALA A 50 4.32 -14.37 -4.99
N LEU A 51 3.48 -13.34 -4.89
CA LEU A 51 2.18 -13.48 -4.23
C LEU A 51 1.26 -14.34 -5.10
N LYS A 52 0.28 -14.96 -4.45
CA LYS A 52 -0.67 -15.81 -5.16
C LYS A 52 -1.94 -15.05 -5.46
N PRO A 53 -2.61 -15.34 -6.57
CA PRO A 53 -3.91 -14.75 -6.84
C PRO A 53 -4.86 -15.06 -5.68
N GLY A 54 -5.64 -14.07 -5.27
CA GLY A 54 -6.54 -14.19 -4.14
C GLY A 54 -5.96 -13.62 -2.86
N THR A 55 -4.67 -13.31 -2.83
CA THR A 55 -4.06 -12.67 -1.66
C THR A 55 -4.68 -11.30 -1.45
N ILE A 56 -4.91 -10.94 -0.20
CA ILE A 56 -5.40 -9.62 0.16
C ILE A 56 -4.20 -8.78 0.58
N LEU A 57 -3.96 -7.72 -0.16
CA LEU A 57 -2.89 -6.78 0.17
C LEU A 57 -3.52 -5.60 0.91
N ARG A 58 -3.01 -5.26 2.09
CA ARG A 58 -3.51 -4.11 2.85
C ARG A 58 -2.42 -3.08 3.00
N VAL A 59 -2.75 -1.84 2.68
CA VAL A 59 -1.87 -0.71 2.88
C VAL A 59 -2.48 0.14 3.99
N TYR A 60 -1.80 0.20 5.12
CA TYR A 60 -2.23 1.01 6.25
C TYR A 60 -1.56 2.38 6.11
N TYR A 61 -2.38 3.42 6.14
CA TYR A 61 -1.88 4.77 5.89
C TYR A 61 -2.35 5.74 6.95
N SER A 62 -1.57 6.81 7.11
CA SER A 62 -1.97 7.93 7.97
C SER A 62 -1.84 9.22 7.18
N ILE A 63 -2.61 10.23 7.57
CA ILE A 63 -2.61 11.49 6.84
C ILE A 63 -1.51 12.41 7.35
N GLU A 64 -1.07 13.30 6.46
CA GLU A 64 -0.24 14.43 6.85
C GLU A 64 -1.22 15.60 7.07
N PRO A 65 -1.46 16.00 8.33
CA PRO A 65 -2.53 16.97 8.60
C PRO A 65 -2.34 18.33 7.93
N THR A 66 -1.10 18.69 7.57
CA THR A 66 -0.86 19.99 6.96
C THR A 66 -1.01 19.99 5.44
N ALA A 67 -1.24 18.82 4.84
CA ALA A 67 -1.40 18.75 3.39
C ALA A 67 -2.78 19.28 3.00
N GLU A 68 -2.85 19.89 1.82
CA GLU A 68 -4.09 20.48 1.35
C GLU A 68 -5.12 19.43 0.97
N TYR A 69 -4.68 18.24 0.59
CA TYR A 69 -5.57 17.15 0.23
C TYR A 69 -4.81 15.84 0.43
N HIS A 70 -5.54 14.72 0.40
CA HIS A 70 -4.93 13.41 0.63
C HIS A 70 -5.49 12.45 -0.40
N GLN A 71 -4.61 11.91 -1.23
CA GLN A 71 -4.99 10.93 -2.26
C GLN A 71 -3.98 9.80 -2.30
N MET A 72 -4.44 8.61 -2.64
CA MET A 72 -3.58 7.46 -2.81
C MET A 72 -4.00 6.64 -4.03
N GLN A 73 -3.03 6.09 -4.71
CA GLN A 73 -3.27 5.09 -5.74
C GLN A 73 -2.16 4.05 -5.66
N LEU A 74 -2.54 2.79 -5.72
CA LEU A 74 -1.56 1.73 -5.88
C LEU A 74 -1.30 1.59 -7.37
N ALA A 75 -0.04 1.45 -7.75
CA ALA A 75 0.34 1.53 -9.15
C ALA A 75 1.53 0.61 -9.43
N THR A 76 1.84 0.44 -10.71
CA THR A 76 3.05 -0.27 -11.12
C THR A 76 4.23 0.68 -11.09
N GLY A 77 5.42 0.15 -11.32
CA GLY A 77 6.63 0.97 -11.40
C GLY A 77 6.58 2.01 -12.50
N TRP A 78 5.69 1.86 -13.48
CA TRP A 78 5.49 2.85 -14.53
C TRP A 78 4.34 3.81 -14.21
N TRP A 79 3.85 3.80 -12.98
CA TRP A 79 2.76 4.65 -12.51
C TRP A 79 1.41 4.31 -13.15
N THR A 80 1.27 3.09 -13.67
CA THR A 80 -0.02 2.62 -14.17
C THR A 80 -0.86 2.21 -12.97
N GLY A 81 -2.05 2.76 -12.84
CA GLY A 81 -2.91 2.50 -11.68
C GLY A 81 -3.40 1.06 -11.64
N LEU A 82 -3.36 0.48 -10.45
CA LEU A 82 -3.90 -0.84 -10.19
C LEU A 82 -5.31 -0.75 -9.62
N MET A 83 -5.75 0.43 -9.28
CA MET A 83 -7.11 0.73 -8.80
C MET A 83 -7.34 2.21 -9.03
N ASP A 84 -8.59 2.67 -8.86
CA ASP A 84 -8.89 4.10 -8.98
C ASP A 84 -8.29 4.85 -7.82
N LYS A 85 -7.88 6.10 -8.05
CA LYS A 85 -7.40 6.95 -6.96
C LYS A 85 -8.49 7.11 -5.91
N ILE A 86 -8.08 7.10 -4.66
CA ILE A 86 -9.01 7.34 -3.55
C ILE A 86 -8.60 8.60 -2.80
N GLU A 87 -9.58 9.27 -2.22
CA GLU A 87 -9.35 10.44 -1.38
C GLU A 87 -9.81 10.11 0.03
N PHE A 88 -9.14 10.67 1.03
CA PHE A 88 -9.48 10.39 2.41
C PHE A 88 -9.11 11.57 3.29
N SER A 89 -9.70 11.62 4.47
CA SER A 89 -9.43 12.71 5.41
C SER A 89 -8.98 12.20 6.77
N GLU A 90 -8.80 10.88 6.90
CA GLU A 90 -8.35 10.30 8.17
C GLU A 90 -7.51 9.08 7.88
N ASP A 91 -6.81 8.62 8.89
CA ASP A 91 -6.00 7.41 8.78
C ASP A 91 -6.88 6.22 8.44
N GLY A 92 -6.34 5.26 7.75
CA GLY A 92 -7.13 4.10 7.36
C GLY A 92 -6.31 2.99 6.75
N VAL A 93 -7.03 2.08 6.08
CA VAL A 93 -6.41 0.95 5.40
C VAL A 93 -7.12 0.74 4.07
N TYR A 94 -6.35 0.47 3.04
CA TYR A 94 -6.90 0.12 1.74
C TYR A 94 -6.59 -1.34 1.44
N GLU A 95 -7.59 -2.08 0.98
CA GLU A 95 -7.42 -3.49 0.63
C GLU A 95 -7.48 -3.66 -0.88
N LEU A 96 -6.52 -4.37 -1.43
CA LEU A 96 -6.50 -4.72 -2.84
C LEU A 96 -6.41 -6.23 -2.95
N ILE A 97 -7.34 -6.82 -3.69
CA ILE A 97 -7.27 -8.25 -3.97
C ILE A 97 -6.26 -8.43 -5.09
N ILE A 98 -5.24 -9.22 -4.85
CA ILE A 98 -4.20 -9.49 -5.83
C ILE A 98 -4.74 -10.54 -6.80
N THR A 99 -4.85 -10.17 -8.06
CA THR A 99 -5.27 -11.09 -9.11
C THR A 99 -4.07 -11.42 -9.98
N GLN A 100 -4.20 -12.42 -10.83
CA GLN A 100 -3.13 -12.75 -11.77
C GLN A 100 -2.83 -11.56 -12.67
N GLU A 101 -3.86 -10.81 -13.04
CA GLU A 101 -3.68 -9.61 -13.86
C GLU A 101 -2.80 -8.57 -13.16
N VAL A 102 -3.03 -8.37 -11.85
CA VAL A 102 -2.22 -7.43 -11.07
C VAL A 102 -0.77 -7.89 -11.01
N ILE A 103 -0.57 -9.19 -10.78
CA ILE A 103 0.78 -9.76 -10.74
C ILE A 103 1.49 -9.56 -12.07
N ASP A 104 0.78 -9.83 -13.16
CA ASP A 104 1.35 -9.71 -14.50
C ASP A 104 1.74 -8.26 -14.81
N LYS A 105 0.89 -7.31 -14.40
CA LYS A 105 1.19 -5.90 -14.60
C LYS A 105 2.41 -5.46 -13.79
N ILE A 106 2.49 -5.86 -12.55
CA ILE A 106 3.63 -5.53 -11.70
C ILE A 106 4.91 -6.10 -12.30
N ASN A 107 4.84 -7.33 -12.81
CA ASN A 107 5.99 -7.97 -13.40
C ASN A 107 6.41 -7.27 -14.70
N ALA A 108 5.45 -6.86 -15.52
CA ALA A 108 5.75 -6.25 -16.82
C ALA A 108 6.17 -4.79 -16.68
N GLU A 109 5.75 -4.11 -15.62
CA GLU A 109 5.93 -2.66 -15.51
C GLU A 109 6.80 -2.25 -14.32
N ALA A 110 7.81 -3.04 -14.06
CA ALA A 110 8.91 -2.67 -13.18
C ALA A 110 8.55 -2.49 -11.70
N GLY A 111 7.55 -3.23 -11.22
CA GLY A 111 7.34 -3.29 -9.77
C GLY A 111 6.07 -2.61 -9.29
N PHE A 112 6.05 -2.29 -8.00
CA PHE A 112 4.86 -1.82 -7.29
C PHE A 112 5.16 -0.52 -6.57
N LEU A 113 4.23 0.43 -6.69
CA LEU A 113 4.35 1.73 -6.03
C LEU A 113 3.04 2.07 -5.31
N CYS A 114 3.17 2.86 -4.25
CA CYS A 114 2.04 3.63 -3.73
C CYS A 114 2.34 5.09 -4.09
N VAL A 115 1.43 5.73 -4.77
CA VAL A 115 1.60 7.12 -5.21
C VAL A 115 0.45 7.96 -4.68
N GLY A 116 0.56 9.27 -4.80
CA GLY A 116 -0.48 10.17 -4.33
C GLY A 116 0.10 11.38 -3.64
N HIS A 117 -0.62 11.88 -2.62
CA HIS A 117 -0.18 13.10 -1.95
C HIS A 117 -0.70 13.14 -0.52
N GLY A 118 0.15 13.63 0.37
CA GLY A 118 -0.28 14.06 1.70
C GLY A 118 -0.51 12.94 2.70
N TYR A 119 0.10 11.79 2.51
CA TYR A 119 -0.09 10.68 3.43
C TYR A 119 1.22 9.91 3.63
N TYR A 120 1.19 9.02 4.61
CA TYR A 120 2.31 8.13 4.90
C TYR A 120 1.84 6.69 4.71
N VAL A 121 2.73 5.85 4.17
CA VAL A 121 2.52 4.41 4.21
C VAL A 121 3.16 3.94 5.52
N ASP A 122 2.37 3.32 6.38
CA ASP A 122 2.85 2.89 7.70
C ASP A 122 3.09 1.40 7.78
N LEU A 123 2.30 0.60 7.07
CA LEU A 123 2.39 -0.84 7.14
C LEU A 123 1.77 -1.43 5.89
N VAL A 124 2.40 -2.42 5.31
CA VAL A 124 1.83 -3.17 4.18
C VAL A 124 1.83 -4.63 4.57
N THR A 125 0.65 -5.26 4.49
CA THR A 125 0.51 -6.67 4.87
C THR A 125 -0.16 -7.46 3.76
N VAL A 126 -0.02 -8.77 3.84
CA VAL A 126 -0.74 -9.70 2.97
C VAL A 126 -1.39 -10.77 3.83
N GLN A 127 -2.49 -11.33 3.31
CA GLN A 127 -3.21 -12.38 4.01
C GLN A 127 -3.80 -13.38 3.03
#